data_6a20b72afddf72d36addc132018433a3
#
_entry.id   6a20b72afddf72d36addc132018433a3
#
_cell.length_a   1.000
_cell.length_b   1.000
_cell.length_c   1.000
_cell.angle_alpha   90.00
_cell.angle_beta   90.00
_cell.angle_gamma   90.00
#
_symmetry.space_group_name_H-M   'P 1'
#
loop_
_entity.id
_entity.type
_entity.pdbx_description
1 polymer ?
#
loop_
_entity_poly.entity_id
_entity_poly.type
_entity_poly.pdbx_seq_one_letter_code
_entity_poly.pdbx_strand_id
1 'polypeptide(L)'
;YKVNTAAEGIIPADVVCLFIQPLSETHIRAHLLMILDDQTSSMTDMVLFQQKIFTQDKPILENHLPLKLPLERLEIPTKADALATAYRKWLIAKNWSYGVHQNTQREHVA
;
A
#
# COMPACT_ATOMS: atom_id res chain seq x y z
N TYR A 1 8.19 5.16 -1.87
CA TYR A 1 9.21 4.27 -1.31
C TYR A 1 10.56 4.70 -1.87
N LYS A 2 11.50 5.05 -1.03
CA LYS A 2 12.84 5.46 -1.41
C LYS A 2 13.79 4.35 -1.02
N VAL A 3 14.33 3.65 -1.99
CA VAL A 3 15.45 2.71 -1.76
C VAL A 3 16.73 3.53 -1.75
N ASN A 4 17.30 3.72 -0.58
CA ASN A 4 18.58 4.39 -0.43
C ASN A 4 19.68 3.33 -0.33
N THR A 5 20.40 3.09 -1.41
CA THR A 5 21.57 2.21 -1.45
C THR A 5 22.89 2.98 -1.38
N ALA A 6 22.91 4.13 -0.71
CA ALA A 6 24.07 4.99 -0.65
C ALA A 6 25.10 4.54 0.38
N ALA A 7 26.17 3.94 -0.10
CA ALA A 7 27.50 4.16 0.46
C ALA A 7 28.24 5.07 -0.53
N GLU A 8 28.56 6.30 -0.08
CA GLU A 8 29.49 7.27 -0.69
C GLU A 8 29.34 7.57 -2.20
N GLY A 9 28.58 8.59 -2.49
CA GLY A 9 28.37 9.17 -3.81
C GLY A 9 26.89 9.51 -4.00
N ILE A 10 26.60 10.57 -4.75
CA ILE A 10 25.21 10.87 -5.17
C ILE A 10 24.83 9.80 -6.17
N ILE A 11 24.34 8.67 -5.68
CA ILE A 11 23.70 7.68 -6.53
C ILE A 11 22.26 8.17 -6.70
N PRO A 12 21.78 8.42 -7.92
CA PRO A 12 20.38 8.72 -8.15
C PRO A 12 19.56 7.55 -7.60
N ALA A 13 18.67 7.85 -6.69
CA ALA A 13 17.81 6.82 -6.13
C ALA A 13 16.58 6.68 -7.02
N ASP A 14 16.24 5.46 -7.41
CA ASP A 14 14.98 5.17 -8.04
C ASP A 14 13.83 5.58 -7.12
N VAL A 15 12.87 6.27 -7.68
CA VAL A 15 11.68 6.72 -6.95
C VAL A 15 10.44 6.11 -7.59
N VAL A 16 9.66 5.40 -6.79
CA VAL A 16 8.35 4.89 -7.19
C VAL A 16 7.28 5.56 -6.33
N CYS A 17 6.37 6.27 -6.97
CA CYS A 17 5.25 6.93 -6.31
C CYS A 17 3.95 6.22 -6.68
N LEU A 18 3.18 5.86 -5.68
CA LEU A 18 1.85 5.30 -5.85
C LEU A 18 0.80 6.32 -5.38
N PHE A 19 -0.02 6.77 -6.30
CA PHE A 19 -1.14 7.67 -6.00
C PHE A 19 -2.43 6.87 -6.00
N ILE A 20 -3.18 6.96 -4.92
CA ILE A 20 -4.43 6.24 -4.73
C ILE A 20 -5.60 7.21 -4.86
N GLN A 21 -6.46 6.96 -5.84
CA GLN A 21 -7.71 7.67 -6.03
C GLN A 21 -8.86 6.80 -5.52
N PRO A 22 -9.54 7.17 -4.43
CA PRO A 22 -10.72 6.43 -3.98
C PRO A 22 -11.87 6.63 -4.95
N LEU A 23 -12.50 5.53 -5.37
CA LEU A 23 -13.70 5.51 -6.21
C LEU A 23 -14.94 5.17 -5.36
N SER A 24 -14.77 4.29 -4.37
CA SER A 24 -15.75 3.94 -3.36
C SER A 24 -15.02 3.44 -2.10
N GLU A 25 -15.76 3.03 -1.07
CA GLU A 25 -15.14 2.47 0.14
C GLU A 25 -14.36 1.17 -0.09
N THR A 26 -14.60 0.49 -1.20
CA THR A 26 -13.99 -0.80 -1.54
C THR A 26 -13.26 -0.80 -2.88
N HIS A 27 -13.28 0.31 -3.61
CA HIS A 27 -12.64 0.42 -4.91
C HIS A 27 -11.75 1.65 -4.99
N ILE A 28 -10.56 1.45 -5.51
CA ILE A 28 -9.57 2.50 -5.78
C ILE A 28 -9.11 2.44 -7.22
N ARG A 29 -8.57 3.55 -7.71
CA ARG A 29 -7.72 3.57 -8.88
C ARG A 29 -6.30 3.90 -8.43
N ALA A 30 -5.37 3.05 -8.80
CA ALA A 30 -3.95 3.25 -8.53
C ALA A 30 -3.26 3.88 -9.74
N HIS A 31 -2.48 4.93 -9.51
CA HIS A 31 -1.63 5.57 -10.50
C HIS A 31 -0.18 5.43 -10.05
N LEU A 32 0.65 4.88 -10.91
CA LEU A 32 2.06 4.67 -10.63
C LEU A 32 2.90 5.66 -11.41
N LEU A 33 3.82 6.35 -10.72
CA LEU A 33 4.86 7.17 -11.33
C LEU A 33 6.21 6.61 -10.93
N MET A 34 7.05 6.35 -11.91
CA MET A 34 8.42 5.89 -11.71
C MET A 34 9.41 6.93 -12.22
N ILE A 35 10.43 7.23 -11.42
CA ILE A 35 11.59 8.02 -11.80
C ILE A 35 12.78 7.10 -11.57
N LEU A 36 13.36 6.61 -12.64
CA LEU A 36 14.39 5.58 -12.63
C LEU A 36 15.67 6.11 -13.29
N ASP A 37 16.82 5.76 -12.73
CA ASP A 37 18.12 6.03 -13.34
C ASP A 37 18.61 4.84 -14.18
N ASP A 38 17.72 4.30 -15.01
CA ASP A 38 18.02 3.24 -15.95
C ASP A 38 18.32 3.84 -17.33
N GLN A 39 19.56 3.71 -17.79
CA GLN A 39 20.03 4.21 -19.07
C GLN A 39 20.02 3.13 -20.16
N THR A 40 19.61 1.91 -19.84
CA THR A 40 19.74 0.73 -20.70
C THR A 40 18.40 0.18 -21.20
N SER A 41 17.38 0.25 -20.37
CA SER A 41 16.05 -0.26 -20.70
C SER A 41 15.22 0.74 -21.50
N SER A 42 14.40 0.26 -22.39
CA SER A 42 13.43 1.13 -23.07
C SER A 42 12.30 1.53 -22.11
N MET A 43 11.67 2.68 -22.37
CA MET A 43 10.48 3.11 -21.62
C MET A 43 9.38 2.05 -21.62
N THR A 44 9.20 1.37 -22.75
CA THR A 44 8.21 0.30 -22.89
C THR A 44 8.53 -0.89 -21.99
N ASP A 45 9.81 -1.30 -21.95
CA ASP A 45 10.22 -2.43 -21.10
C ASP A 45 10.03 -2.12 -19.61
N MET A 46 10.35 -0.91 -19.18
CA MET A 46 10.15 -0.45 -17.81
C MET A 46 8.66 -0.47 -17.43
N VAL A 47 7.80 0.05 -18.30
CA VAL A 47 6.34 0.04 -18.06
C VAL A 47 5.79 -1.39 -18.02
N LEU A 48 6.18 -2.25 -18.95
CA LEU A 48 5.73 -3.65 -18.99
C LEU A 48 6.21 -4.42 -17.77
N PHE A 49 7.44 -4.21 -17.33
CA PHE A 49 7.99 -4.82 -16.13
C PHE A 49 7.18 -4.43 -14.89
N GLN A 50 6.91 -3.14 -14.74
CA GLN A 50 6.11 -2.64 -13.60
C GLN A 50 4.67 -3.14 -13.63
N GLN A 51 4.03 -3.20 -14.79
CA GLN A 51 2.70 -3.77 -14.94
C GLN A 51 2.69 -5.26 -14.55
N LYS A 52 3.71 -6.00 -14.92
CA LYS A 52 3.85 -7.42 -14.55
C LYS A 52 3.92 -7.60 -13.03
N ILE A 53 4.71 -6.78 -12.34
CA ILE A 53 4.80 -6.80 -10.87
C ILE A 53 3.44 -6.47 -10.25
N PHE A 54 2.83 -5.38 -10.66
CA PHE A 54 1.53 -4.94 -10.14
C PHE A 54 0.42 -5.98 -10.34
N THR A 55 0.40 -6.67 -11.49
CA THR A 55 -0.59 -7.71 -11.78
C THR A 55 -0.38 -9.00 -10.99
N GLN A 56 0.78 -9.22 -10.39
CA GLN A 56 0.99 -10.34 -9.46
C GLN A 56 0.32 -10.08 -8.11
N ASP A 57 0.34 -8.85 -7.62
CA ASP A 57 -0.24 -8.47 -6.32
C ASP A 57 -1.76 -8.21 -6.42
N LYS A 58 -2.21 -7.72 -7.57
CA LYS A 58 -3.61 -7.33 -7.78
C LYS A 58 -4.63 -8.42 -7.43
N PRO A 59 -4.50 -9.68 -7.90
CA PRO A 59 -5.45 -10.74 -7.56
C PRO A 59 -5.51 -11.05 -6.06
N ILE A 60 -4.37 -10.94 -5.37
CA ILE A 60 -4.28 -11.16 -3.92
C ILE A 60 -5.08 -10.08 -3.19
N LEU A 61 -4.89 -8.82 -3.56
CA LEU A 61 -5.59 -7.69 -2.97
C LEU A 61 -7.09 -7.72 -3.26
N GLU A 62 -7.49 -8.08 -4.49
CA GLU A 62 -8.90 -8.15 -4.89
C GLU A 62 -9.67 -9.30 -4.24
N ASN A 63 -8.98 -10.36 -3.79
CA ASN A 63 -9.57 -11.50 -3.10
C ASN A 63 -9.38 -11.44 -1.58
N HIS A 64 -8.80 -10.37 -1.05
CA HIS A 64 -8.63 -10.20 0.39
C HIS A 64 -9.97 -9.86 1.06
N LEU A 65 -10.33 -10.58 2.12
CA LEU A 65 -11.56 -10.34 2.87
C LEU A 65 -11.25 -9.95 4.31
N PRO A 66 -11.91 -8.92 4.85
CA PRO A 66 -12.90 -8.05 4.20
C PRO A 66 -12.26 -7.09 3.19
N LEU A 67 -13.04 -6.60 2.22
CA LEU A 67 -12.57 -5.63 1.22
C LEU A 67 -12.21 -4.27 1.84
N LYS A 68 -12.87 -3.90 2.92
CA LYS A 68 -12.53 -2.72 3.72
C LYS A 68 -11.33 -3.04 4.61
N LEU A 69 -10.45 -2.06 4.81
CA LEU A 69 -9.25 -2.22 5.63
C LEU A 69 -9.61 -2.58 7.08
N PRO A 70 -9.24 -3.76 7.59
CA PRO A 70 -9.49 -4.10 8.98
C PRO A 70 -8.56 -3.28 9.90
N LEU A 71 -9.13 -2.62 10.88
CA LEU A 71 -8.37 -1.81 11.84
C LEU A 71 -7.92 -2.64 13.05
N GLU A 72 -8.72 -3.60 13.48
CA GLU A 72 -8.47 -4.42 14.68
C GLU A 72 -8.81 -5.89 14.47
N ARG A 73 -8.01 -6.78 15.05
CA ARG A 73 -8.30 -8.20 15.36
C ARG A 73 -8.57 -9.17 14.21
N LEU A 74 -8.46 -8.78 12.96
CA LEU A 74 -8.65 -9.70 11.83
C LEU A 74 -7.31 -10.21 11.26
N GLU A 75 -6.21 -9.58 11.64
CA GLU A 75 -4.86 -9.93 11.18
C GLU A 75 -3.92 -10.12 12.37
N ILE A 76 -2.98 -11.03 12.23
CA ILE A 76 -1.91 -11.26 13.22
C ILE A 76 -0.66 -10.58 12.68
N PRO A 77 -0.31 -9.38 13.19
CA PRO A 77 0.84 -8.65 12.68
C PRO A 77 2.16 -9.30 13.11
N THR A 78 3.12 -9.30 12.22
CA THR A 78 4.51 -9.68 12.48
C THR A 78 5.38 -8.44 12.64
N LYS A 79 6.68 -8.62 12.91
CA LYS A 79 7.63 -7.49 12.95
C LYS A 79 7.75 -6.78 11.61
N ALA A 80 7.56 -7.49 10.48
CA ALA A 80 7.58 -6.92 9.14
C ALA A 80 6.41 -5.95 8.90
N ASP A 81 5.30 -6.12 9.63
CA ASP A 81 4.08 -5.33 9.49
C ASP A 81 4.05 -4.06 10.37
N ALA A 82 5.20 -3.67 10.94
CA ALA A 82 5.27 -2.55 11.89
C ALA A 82 4.70 -1.25 11.31
N LEU A 83 5.00 -0.94 10.05
CA LEU A 83 4.48 0.25 9.37
C LEU A 83 2.96 0.17 9.17
N ALA A 84 2.47 -0.97 8.69
CA ALA A 84 1.03 -1.21 8.49
C ALA A 84 0.26 -1.13 9.80
N THR A 85 0.84 -1.67 10.89
CA THR A 85 0.27 -1.58 12.24
C THR A 85 0.24 -0.15 12.75
N ALA A 86 1.30 0.64 12.55
CA ALA A 86 1.35 2.04 12.93
C ALA A 86 0.31 2.87 12.16
N TYR A 87 0.14 2.59 10.87
CA TYR A 87 -0.87 3.26 10.04
C TYR A 87 -2.29 2.98 10.53
N ARG A 88 -2.63 1.72 10.87
CA ARG A 88 -3.94 1.37 11.43
C ARG A 88 -4.20 2.09 12.76
N LYS A 89 -3.21 2.14 13.67
CA LYS A 89 -3.31 2.88 14.93
C LYS A 89 -3.56 4.37 14.69
N TRP A 90 -2.92 4.95 13.70
CA TRP A 90 -3.11 6.35 13.34
C TRP A 90 -4.54 6.59 12.80
N LEU A 91 -5.08 5.70 11.96
CA LEU A 91 -6.46 5.80 11.48
C LEU A 91 -7.47 5.71 12.64
N ILE A 92 -7.26 4.80 13.59
CA ILE A 92 -8.08 4.68 14.81
C ILE A 92 -8.03 5.98 15.61
N ALA A 93 -6.84 6.53 15.85
CA ALA A 93 -6.67 7.78 16.60
C ALA A 93 -7.33 8.99 15.91
N LYS A 94 -7.49 8.94 14.60
CA LYS A 94 -8.20 9.95 13.79
C LYS A 94 -9.72 9.70 13.69
N ASN A 95 -10.24 8.64 14.30
CA ASN A 95 -11.63 8.20 14.16
C ASN A 95 -12.04 8.05 12.68
N TRP A 96 -11.13 7.52 11.85
CA TRP A 96 -11.36 7.36 10.43
C TRP A 96 -12.41 6.28 10.20
N SER A 97 -13.41 6.54 9.36
CA SER A 97 -14.53 5.61 9.11
C SER A 97 -14.67 5.18 7.65
N TYR A 98 -14.14 5.94 6.71
CA TYR A 98 -14.28 5.63 5.29
C TYR A 98 -13.32 4.53 4.84
N GLY A 99 -13.85 3.49 4.17
CA GLY A 99 -13.05 2.41 3.62
C GLY A 99 -12.40 1.47 4.65
N VAL A 100 -12.79 1.57 5.91
CA VAL A 100 -12.28 0.74 7.01
C VAL A 100 -13.36 -0.17 7.57
N HIS A 101 -12.94 -1.33 8.06
CA HIS A 101 -13.77 -2.25 8.82
C HIS A 101 -13.45 -2.09 10.31
N GLN A 102 -14.43 -1.64 11.08
CA GLN A 102 -14.35 -1.61 12.54
C GLN A 102 -15.16 -2.77 13.10
N ASN A 103 -14.60 -3.50 14.04
CA ASN A 103 -15.32 -4.56 14.70
C ASN A 103 -16.35 -3.94 15.67
N THR A 104 -17.62 -3.95 15.31
CA THR A 104 -18.74 -3.31 16.01
C THR A 104 -19.09 -4.02 17.33
N GLN A 105 -18.26 -4.94 17.84
CA GLN A 105 -18.51 -5.66 19.09
C GLN A 105 -18.14 -4.88 20.36
N ARG A 106 -18.14 -3.54 20.33
CA ARG A 106 -17.98 -2.74 21.57
C ARG A 106 -19.27 -2.24 22.18
N GLU A 107 -20.43 -2.58 21.61
CA GLU A 107 -21.71 -2.23 22.20
C GLU A 107 -22.41 -3.50 22.72
N HIS A 108 -22.05 -3.95 23.90
CA HIS A 108 -22.88 -4.65 24.87
C HIS A 108 -21.99 -5.29 25.96
N VAL A 109 -21.34 -4.46 26.77
CA VAL A 109 -21.10 -4.79 28.17
C VAL A 109 -21.44 -3.51 28.96
N ALA A 110 -22.68 -3.37 29.19
CA ALA A 110 -23.18 -2.54 30.27
C ALA A 110 -23.36 -3.43 31.50
#